data_e6b01fb8f8d0a4d32a3b591ab95ce93e
#
_entry.id   e6b01fb8f8d0a4d32a3b591ab95ce93e
#
_cell.length_a   1.000
_cell.length_b   1.000
_cell.length_c   1.000
_cell.angle_alpha   90.00
_cell.angle_beta   90.00
_cell.angle_gamma   90.00
#
_symmetry.space_group_name_H-M   'P 1'
#
loop_
_entity.id
_entity.type
_entity.pdbx_description
1 polymer ?
#
loop_
_entity_poly.entity_id
_entity_poly.type
_entity_poly.pdbx_seq_one_letter_code
_entity_poly.pdbx_strand_id
1 'polypeptide(L)'
;MDAGKLDIRHLDFYTNGNEFTGNRGGLRFKIQPADGVFRVWTWTKDVCFELAQPGAPAEFPLTAEGLEQVEAYILEKYAAASGT
;
A
#
# COMPACT_ATOMS: atom_id res chain seq x y z
N MET A 1 -8.70 -20.72 0.08
CA MET A 1 -7.67 -19.95 -0.59
C MET A 1 -8.06 -18.51 -0.71
N ASP A 2 -7.24 -17.66 -0.30
CA ASP A 2 -7.56 -16.28 -0.15
C ASP A 2 -6.80 -15.43 -1.15
N ALA A 3 -7.04 -15.70 -2.40
CA ALA A 3 -6.28 -15.09 -3.48
C ALA A 3 -6.36 -13.56 -3.46
N GLY A 4 -7.42 -13.03 -2.87
CA GLY A 4 -7.58 -11.59 -2.80
C GLY A 4 -6.98 -10.93 -1.57
N LYS A 5 -6.43 -11.72 -0.68
CA LYS A 5 -5.83 -11.15 0.53
C LYS A 5 -4.43 -10.66 0.28
N LEU A 6 -4.10 -9.56 0.93
CA LEU A 6 -2.77 -8.98 0.88
C LEU A 6 -2.23 -8.99 2.29
N ASP A 7 -1.03 -9.52 2.45
CA ASP A 7 -0.42 -9.66 3.79
C ASP A 7 0.29 -8.36 4.15
N ILE A 8 -0.47 -7.35 4.53
CA ILE A 8 0.08 -6.14 5.09
C ILE A 8 -0.11 -6.19 6.59
N ARG A 9 0.64 -5.38 7.31
CA ARG A 9 0.65 -5.47 8.77
C ARG A 9 -0.68 -5.02 9.36
N HIS A 10 -0.87 -5.35 10.63
CA HIS A 10 -2.06 -4.93 11.36
C HIS A 10 -1.99 -3.44 11.70
N LEU A 11 -3.12 -2.89 12.09
CA LEU A 11 -3.22 -1.47 12.40
C LEU A 11 -2.21 -1.03 13.45
N ASP A 12 -1.96 -1.87 14.46
CA ASP A 12 -1.01 -1.55 15.53
C ASP A 12 0.35 -1.19 14.99
N PHE A 13 0.79 -1.89 13.93
CA PHE A 13 2.09 -1.64 13.33
C PHE A 13 2.21 -0.18 12.91
N TYR A 14 1.16 0.33 12.30
CA TYR A 14 1.17 1.69 11.75
C TYR A 14 0.92 2.75 12.80
N THR A 15 0.08 2.46 13.78
CA THR A 15 -0.18 3.44 14.83
C THR A 15 1.03 3.65 15.72
N ASN A 16 2.00 2.74 15.66
CA ASN A 16 3.29 2.92 16.33
C ASN A 16 4.28 3.70 15.49
N GLY A 17 3.86 4.21 14.33
CA GLY A 17 4.70 5.06 13.52
C GLY A 17 5.56 4.34 12.50
N ASN A 18 5.30 3.06 12.26
CA ASN A 18 6.11 2.26 11.34
C ASN A 18 5.59 2.37 9.91
N GLU A 19 6.51 2.29 8.96
CA GLU A 19 6.18 2.20 7.54
C GLU A 19 6.32 0.77 7.07
N PHE A 20 5.60 0.44 6.01
CA PHE A 20 5.68 -0.87 5.42
C PHE A 20 5.85 -0.75 3.92
N THR A 21 6.81 -1.47 3.36
CA THR A 21 6.98 -1.57 1.91
C THR A 21 6.88 -3.03 1.53
N GLY A 22 6.33 -3.28 0.35
CA GLY A 22 6.20 -4.64 -0.11
C GLY A 22 6.01 -4.68 -1.61
N ASN A 23 5.79 -5.89 -2.11
CA ASN A 23 5.50 -6.05 -3.53
C ASN A 23 4.58 -7.24 -3.73
N ARG A 24 3.92 -7.24 -4.89
CA ARG A 24 3.06 -8.34 -5.29
C ARG A 24 3.09 -8.41 -6.80
N GLY A 25 3.73 -9.46 -7.33
CA GLY A 25 3.72 -9.70 -8.75
C GLY A 25 4.19 -8.54 -9.60
N GLY A 26 5.20 -7.83 -9.16
CA GLY A 26 5.72 -6.70 -9.92
C GLY A 26 5.22 -5.35 -9.50
N LEU A 27 4.10 -5.31 -8.79
CA LEU A 27 3.64 -4.04 -8.21
C LEU A 27 4.32 -3.86 -6.87
N ARG A 28 4.89 -2.69 -6.66
CA ARG A 28 5.51 -2.33 -5.38
C ARG A 28 4.66 -1.28 -4.70
N PHE A 29 4.69 -1.27 -3.36
CA PHE A 29 3.89 -0.31 -2.63
C PHE A 29 4.60 0.09 -1.35
N LYS A 30 4.23 1.28 -0.85
CA LYS A 30 4.70 1.80 0.42
C LYS A 30 3.49 2.36 1.16
N ILE A 31 3.37 1.98 2.43
CA ILE A 31 2.30 2.42 3.31
C ILE A 31 2.93 3.17 4.47
N GLN A 32 2.56 4.44 4.66
CA GLN A 32 3.16 5.27 5.69
C GLN A 32 2.05 5.95 6.49
N PRO A 33 2.05 5.80 7.82
CA PRO A 33 1.11 6.56 8.64
C PRO A 33 1.62 7.98 8.82
N ALA A 34 0.74 8.97 8.68
CA ALA A 34 1.10 10.35 8.88
C ALA A 34 -0.15 11.17 9.13
N ASP A 35 -0.14 11.95 10.21
CA ASP A 35 -1.20 12.93 10.47
C ASP A 35 -2.59 12.32 10.46
N GLY A 36 -2.72 11.14 11.05
CA GLY A 36 -4.01 10.48 11.18
C GLY A 36 -4.52 9.80 9.93
N VAL A 37 -3.67 9.63 8.92
CA VAL A 37 -4.05 8.94 7.69
C VAL A 37 -2.96 7.95 7.30
N PHE A 38 -3.35 7.00 6.46
CA PHE A 38 -2.40 6.18 5.73
C PHE A 38 -2.08 6.89 4.42
N ARG A 39 -0.82 7.03 4.10
CA ARG A 39 -0.37 7.49 2.79
C ARG A 39 0.18 6.30 2.04
N VAL A 40 -0.34 6.05 0.84
CA VAL A 40 -0.03 4.84 0.09
C VAL A 40 0.45 5.21 -1.30
N TRP A 41 1.62 4.69 -1.65
CA TRP A 41 2.19 4.85 -2.99
C TRP A 41 2.29 3.48 -3.63
N THR A 42 2.08 3.42 -4.93
CA THR A 42 2.28 2.20 -5.70
C THR A 42 3.06 2.53 -6.96
N TRP A 43 3.90 1.59 -7.37
CA TRP A 43 4.65 1.77 -8.62
C TRP A 43 5.02 0.39 -9.16
N THR A 44 5.38 0.36 -10.46
CA THR A 44 5.69 -0.91 -11.13
C THR A 44 7.13 -1.01 -11.59
N LYS A 45 7.91 0.04 -11.42
CA LYS A 45 9.33 0.00 -11.75
C LYS A 45 10.07 -0.84 -10.74
N ASP A 46 11.07 -1.58 -11.20
CA ASP A 46 11.86 -2.43 -10.33
C ASP A 46 12.97 -1.62 -9.66
N VAL A 47 12.56 -0.61 -8.92
CA VAL A 47 13.47 0.29 -8.21
C VAL A 47 12.85 0.64 -6.87
N CYS A 48 13.66 1.19 -5.96
CA CYS A 48 13.15 1.61 -4.66
C CYS A 48 12.27 2.84 -4.79
N PHE A 49 11.60 3.17 -3.70
CA PHE A 49 10.63 4.26 -3.66
C PHE A 49 11.24 5.58 -4.14
N GLU A 50 12.43 5.91 -3.66
CA GLU A 50 13.05 7.19 -4.01
C GLU A 50 13.31 7.32 -5.49
N LEU A 51 13.69 6.22 -6.13
CA LEU A 51 13.99 6.25 -7.55
C LEU A 51 12.73 6.17 -8.41
N ALA A 52 11.70 5.55 -7.88
CA ALA A 52 10.45 5.40 -8.63
C ALA A 52 9.69 6.71 -8.76
N GLN A 53 9.76 7.56 -7.74
CA GLN A 53 9.07 8.85 -7.71
C GLN A 53 7.62 8.71 -8.11
N PRO A 54 6.83 7.95 -7.34
CA PRO A 54 5.48 7.57 -7.78
C PRO A 54 4.44 8.68 -7.69
N GLY A 55 4.84 9.89 -7.31
CA GLY A 55 3.91 11.00 -7.27
C GLY A 55 3.20 11.12 -5.94
N ALA A 56 2.04 11.78 -5.96
CA ALA A 56 1.27 12.02 -4.74
C ALA A 56 0.67 10.72 -4.22
N PRO A 57 0.62 10.54 -2.89
CA PRO A 57 0.03 9.32 -2.34
C PRO A 57 -1.48 9.38 -2.32
N ALA A 58 -2.10 8.21 -2.28
CA ALA A 58 -3.50 8.09 -1.91
C ALA A 58 -3.58 8.12 -0.39
N GLU A 59 -4.64 8.70 0.16
CA GLU A 59 -4.78 8.82 1.60
C GLU A 59 -6.05 8.15 2.07
N PHE A 60 -5.94 7.46 3.22
CA PHE A 60 -7.06 6.75 3.84
C PHE A 60 -6.99 6.98 5.33
N PRO A 61 -8.11 6.93 6.05
CA PRO A 61 -8.07 7.17 7.49
C PRO A 61 -7.23 6.11 8.22
N LEU A 62 -6.55 6.53 9.26
CA LEU A 62 -5.68 5.63 10.05
C LEU A 62 -6.55 4.86 11.05
N THR A 63 -7.36 3.97 10.52
CA THR A 63 -8.30 3.16 11.29
C THR A 63 -8.33 1.76 10.70
N ALA A 64 -8.99 0.83 11.39
CA ALA A 64 -9.13 -0.52 10.86
C ALA A 64 -9.85 -0.51 9.51
N GLU A 65 -10.87 0.33 9.37
CA GLU A 65 -11.57 0.45 8.09
C GLU A 65 -10.66 1.04 7.03
N GLY A 66 -9.85 2.05 7.42
CA GLY A 66 -8.91 2.63 6.48
C GLY A 66 -7.89 1.63 6.01
N LEU A 67 -7.45 0.75 6.90
CA LEU A 67 -6.50 -0.29 6.53
C LEU A 67 -7.11 -1.25 5.50
N GLU A 68 -8.39 -1.58 5.67
CA GLU A 68 -9.07 -2.40 4.67
C GLU A 68 -9.13 -1.69 3.32
N GLN A 69 -9.34 -0.37 3.35
CA GLN A 69 -9.35 0.41 2.13
C GLN A 69 -7.99 0.44 1.47
N VAL A 70 -6.92 0.51 2.27
CA VAL A 70 -5.56 0.44 1.75
C VAL A 70 -5.33 -0.88 1.04
N GLU A 71 -5.74 -1.96 1.67
CA GLU A 71 -5.58 -3.28 1.06
C GLU A 71 -6.33 -3.37 -0.26
N ALA A 72 -7.57 -2.90 -0.28
CA ALA A 72 -8.37 -2.92 -1.51
C ALA A 72 -7.74 -2.07 -2.60
N TYR A 73 -7.22 -0.91 -2.22
CA TYR A 73 -6.57 0.00 -3.17
C TYR A 73 -5.36 -0.66 -3.81
N ILE A 74 -4.52 -1.31 -3.00
CA ILE A 74 -3.33 -1.96 -3.54
C ILE A 74 -3.71 -3.13 -4.44
N LEU A 75 -4.69 -3.91 -4.03
CA LEU A 75 -5.15 -5.03 -4.86
C LEU A 75 -5.74 -4.54 -6.17
N GLU A 76 -6.44 -3.42 -6.15
CA GLU A 76 -6.97 -2.83 -7.38
C GLU A 76 -5.85 -2.40 -8.31
N LYS A 77 -4.81 -1.78 -7.77
CA LYS A 77 -3.66 -1.38 -8.58
C LYS A 77 -2.93 -2.59 -9.14
N TYR A 78 -2.83 -3.64 -8.35
CA TYR A 78 -2.22 -4.87 -8.80
C TYR A 78 -3.00 -5.47 -9.98
N ALA A 79 -4.31 -5.50 -9.86
CA ALA A 79 -5.15 -6.03 -10.94
C ALA A 79 -5.00 -5.19 -12.21
N ALA A 80 -4.95 -3.87 -12.05
CA ALA A 80 -4.79 -2.98 -13.21
C ALA A 80 -3.42 -3.17 -13.87
N ALA A 81 -2.39 -3.39 -13.06
CA ALA A 81 -1.04 -3.54 -13.60
C ALA A 81 -0.85 -4.88 -14.31
N SER A 82 -1.51 -5.93 -13.83
CA SER A 82 -1.30 -7.27 -14.38
C SER A 82 -2.47 -7.75 -15.22
N GLY A 83 -3.57 -7.01 -15.24
CA GLY A 83 -4.80 -7.47 -15.87
C GLY A 83 -4.90 -7.22 -17.35
N THR A 84 -3.92 -6.66 -17.93
CA THR A 84 -4.00 -6.41 -19.38
C THR A 84 -3.34 -7.47 -20.20
#